data_4ae450fa5817cdcf7a053f66ef2920ce
#
_entry.id   4ae450fa5817cdcf7a053f66ef2920ce
#
_cell.length_a   1.000
_cell.length_b   1.000
_cell.length_c   1.000
_cell.angle_alpha   90.00
_cell.angle_beta   90.00
_cell.angle_gamma   90.00
#
_symmetry.space_group_name_H-M   'P 1'
#
loop_
_entity.id
_entity.type
_entity.pdbx_description
1 polymer ?
#
loop_
_entity_poly.entity_id
_entity_poly.type
_entity_poly.pdbx_seq_one_letter_code
_entity_poly.pdbx_strand_id
1 'polypeptide(L)'
;VSANVTVRSDGRGAEVVLGSGGSANALGHEDWRALELAFRNLSNDVRVVVVRGSGSTFSAGSDLREWVHAAPDDVDRAFAAMEAACTAIEECPTPVIAQVNGVAAGAGCQLALACDLRVFADDARIGMSIARLGILVSPAFAARLALLAGHGLARELL
;
A
#
# COMPACT_ATOMS: atom_id res chain seq x y z
N VAL A 1 -3.78 16.80 -1.86
CA VAL A 1 -3.10 15.85 -2.76
C VAL A 1 -1.65 15.85 -2.33
N SER A 2 -1.16 14.71 -1.85
CA SER A 2 0.26 14.55 -1.51
C SER A 2 1.10 14.51 -2.79
N ALA A 3 2.39 14.88 -2.69
CA ALA A 3 3.32 14.81 -3.82
C ALA A 3 3.59 13.36 -4.28
N ASN A 4 3.35 12.37 -3.39
CA ASN A 4 3.64 10.96 -3.62
C ASN A 4 2.38 10.10 -3.91
N VAL A 5 1.21 10.70 -4.06
CA VAL A 5 -0.01 9.99 -4.49
C VAL A 5 -0.67 10.80 -5.60
N THR A 6 -0.62 10.26 -6.81
CA THR A 6 -1.24 10.90 -7.98
C THR A 6 -2.37 10.01 -8.50
N VAL A 7 -3.54 10.61 -8.70
CA VAL A 7 -4.68 9.92 -9.30
C VAL A 7 -4.92 10.49 -10.70
N ARG A 8 -5.04 9.61 -11.68
CA ARG A 8 -5.40 9.94 -13.06
C ARG A 8 -6.62 9.11 -13.43
N SER A 9 -7.56 9.70 -14.12
CA SER A 9 -8.75 8.99 -14.63
C SER A 9 -9.02 9.38 -16.08
N ASP A 10 -9.41 8.39 -16.87
CA ASP A 10 -9.85 8.56 -18.26
C ASP A 10 -11.37 8.37 -18.42
N GLY A 11 -12.10 8.44 -17.31
CA GLY A 11 -13.55 8.27 -17.21
C GLY A 11 -13.95 6.87 -16.77
N ARG A 12 -13.42 5.80 -17.34
CA ARG A 12 -13.74 4.41 -16.95
C ARG A 12 -12.62 3.70 -16.20
N GLY A 13 -11.39 4.11 -16.40
CA GLY A 13 -10.23 3.64 -15.67
C GLY A 13 -9.69 4.71 -14.74
N ALA A 14 -9.13 4.31 -13.61
CA ALA A 14 -8.34 5.17 -12.76
C ALA A 14 -6.97 4.53 -12.50
N GLU A 15 -5.94 5.34 -12.50
CA GLU A 15 -4.59 4.97 -12.15
C GLU A 15 -4.19 5.72 -10.88
N VAL A 16 -3.76 5.00 -9.86
CA VAL A 16 -3.17 5.54 -8.64
C VAL A 16 -1.67 5.26 -8.68
N VAL A 17 -0.88 6.30 -8.79
CA VAL A 17 0.59 6.21 -8.87
C VAL A 17 1.18 6.56 -7.51
N LEU A 18 1.97 5.64 -6.96
CA LEU A 18 2.67 5.79 -5.70
C LEU A 18 4.08 6.35 -5.93
N GLY A 19 4.43 7.37 -5.16
CA GLY A 19 5.75 7.98 -5.18
C GLY A 19 5.99 8.88 -6.39
N SER A 20 7.14 9.53 -6.36
CA SER A 20 7.66 10.39 -7.43
C SER A 20 8.93 9.83 -8.08
N GLY A 21 9.23 8.54 -7.84
CA GLY A 21 10.46 7.87 -8.30
C GLY A 21 11.65 8.03 -7.34
N GLY A 22 11.51 8.82 -6.26
CA GLY A 22 12.49 8.93 -5.19
C GLY A 22 12.19 7.99 -4.00
N SER A 23 13.16 7.78 -3.11
CA SER A 23 12.98 7.03 -1.84
C SER A 23 12.27 5.67 -1.99
N ALA A 24 12.40 5.00 -3.13
CA ALA A 24 11.74 3.74 -3.45
C ALA A 24 10.20 3.81 -3.21
N ASN A 25 9.58 4.95 -3.47
CA ASN A 25 8.15 5.20 -3.28
C ASN A 25 7.67 4.93 -1.85
N ALA A 26 8.49 5.26 -0.85
CA ALA A 26 8.09 5.25 0.55
C ALA A 26 6.98 6.29 0.78
N LEU A 27 6.00 5.95 1.62
CA LEU A 27 4.83 6.75 1.88
C LEU A 27 4.85 7.28 3.31
N GLY A 28 4.79 8.60 3.46
CA GLY A 28 4.64 9.27 4.74
C GLY A 28 3.18 9.27 5.23
N HIS A 29 2.96 9.82 6.42
CA HIS A 29 1.63 9.92 7.02
C HIS A 29 0.61 10.59 6.09
N GLU A 30 0.98 11.74 5.50
CA GLU A 30 0.08 12.47 4.60
C GLU A 30 -0.16 11.74 3.27
N ASP A 31 0.78 10.92 2.82
CA ASP A 31 0.62 10.10 1.62
C ASP A 31 -0.42 8.99 1.86
N TRP A 32 -0.39 8.34 3.03
CA TRP A 32 -1.41 7.36 3.41
C TRP A 32 -2.81 7.99 3.49
N ARG A 33 -2.92 9.17 4.09
CA ARG A 33 -4.19 9.92 4.11
C ARG A 33 -4.68 10.30 2.72
N ALA A 34 -3.78 10.75 1.85
CA ALA A 34 -4.11 11.07 0.46
C ALA A 34 -4.60 9.84 -0.30
N LEU A 35 -3.99 8.68 -0.05
CA LEU A 35 -4.40 7.41 -0.64
C LEU A 35 -5.79 7.00 -0.17
N GLU A 36 -6.08 7.06 1.13
CA GLU A 36 -7.42 6.82 1.66
C GLU A 36 -8.47 7.70 0.97
N LEU A 37 -8.22 9.01 0.93
CA LEU A 37 -9.13 9.97 0.32
C LEU A 37 -9.33 9.72 -1.17
N ALA A 38 -8.29 9.28 -1.88
CA ALA A 38 -8.37 8.95 -3.30
C ALA A 38 -9.40 7.83 -3.56
N PHE A 39 -9.38 6.78 -2.74
CA PHE A 39 -10.33 5.67 -2.88
C PHE A 39 -11.73 6.02 -2.40
N ARG A 40 -11.87 6.76 -1.29
CA ARG A 40 -13.19 7.20 -0.78
C ARG A 40 -13.90 8.18 -1.70
N ASN A 41 -13.17 8.95 -2.51
CA ASN A 41 -13.72 9.94 -3.44
C ASN A 41 -13.66 9.50 -4.90
N LEU A 42 -13.50 8.21 -5.16
CA LEU A 42 -13.47 7.68 -6.51
C LEU A 42 -14.82 7.92 -7.20
N SER A 43 -14.79 8.35 -8.47
CA SER A 43 -16.02 8.54 -9.25
C SER A 43 -16.74 7.21 -9.48
N ASN A 44 -18.07 7.23 -9.39
CA ASN A 44 -18.92 6.07 -9.69
C ASN A 44 -18.83 5.59 -11.15
N ASP A 45 -18.27 6.39 -12.06
CA ASP A 45 -18.05 6.02 -13.45
C ASP A 45 -16.82 5.13 -13.65
N VAL A 46 -15.89 5.11 -12.67
CA VAL A 46 -14.69 4.28 -12.72
C VAL A 46 -15.07 2.80 -12.58
N ARG A 47 -14.55 1.97 -13.47
CA ARG A 47 -14.84 0.53 -13.55
C ARG A 47 -13.67 -0.36 -13.13
N VAL A 48 -12.49 0.21 -13.06
CA VAL A 48 -11.27 -0.46 -12.62
C VAL A 48 -10.27 0.57 -12.13
N VAL A 49 -9.56 0.22 -11.08
CA VAL A 49 -8.44 1.02 -10.54
C VAL A 49 -7.16 0.21 -10.66
N VAL A 50 -6.11 0.82 -11.17
CA VAL A 50 -4.76 0.25 -11.17
C VAL A 50 -3.90 1.04 -10.20
N VAL A 51 -3.32 0.36 -9.22
CA VAL A 51 -2.33 0.92 -8.30
C VAL A 51 -0.95 0.46 -8.74
N ARG A 52 -0.04 1.38 -8.95
CA ARG A 52 1.36 1.07 -9.30
C ARG A 52 2.36 2.03 -8.68
N GLY A 53 3.59 1.63 -8.61
CA GLY A 53 4.69 2.51 -8.23
C GLY A 53 5.23 3.34 -9.40
N SER A 54 5.77 4.51 -9.10
CA SER A 54 6.54 5.31 -10.05
C SER A 54 7.92 4.68 -10.28
N GLY A 55 8.38 4.63 -11.52
CA GLY A 55 9.67 4.01 -11.86
C GLY A 55 9.66 2.48 -11.72
N SER A 56 10.73 1.92 -11.15
CA SER A 56 11.01 0.48 -11.11
C SER A 56 10.65 -0.20 -9.78
N THR A 57 10.01 0.48 -8.86
CA THR A 57 9.64 -0.04 -7.54
C THR A 57 8.16 0.22 -7.30
N PHE A 58 7.45 -0.75 -6.75
CA PHE A 58 6.06 -0.55 -6.34
C PHE A 58 6.01 0.39 -5.13
N SER A 59 6.48 -0.05 -3.96
CA SER A 59 6.64 0.79 -2.77
C SER A 59 7.50 0.08 -1.72
N ALA A 60 8.40 0.81 -1.08
CA ALA A 60 9.14 0.34 0.09
C ALA A 60 8.30 0.33 1.38
N GLY A 61 7.06 0.85 1.33
CA GLY A 61 6.18 0.95 2.48
C GLY A 61 6.24 2.32 3.16
N SER A 62 6.09 2.34 4.48
CA SER A 62 6.11 3.59 5.25
C SER A 62 7.47 4.27 5.25
N ASP A 63 7.47 5.58 5.22
CA ASP A 63 8.70 6.36 5.30
C ASP A 63 9.22 6.39 6.74
N LEU A 64 10.16 5.48 7.04
CA LEU A 64 10.74 5.34 8.37
C LEU A 64 11.52 6.58 8.83
N ARG A 65 11.87 7.50 7.92
CA ARG A 65 12.56 8.75 8.28
C ARG A 65 11.65 9.66 9.11
N GLU A 66 10.33 9.59 8.90
CA GLU A 66 9.37 10.33 9.71
C GLU A 66 9.32 9.83 11.16
N TRP A 67 9.80 8.60 11.44
CA TRP A 67 9.72 7.98 12.76
C TRP A 67 10.97 8.16 13.62
N VAL A 68 12.10 8.58 13.04
CA VAL A 68 13.40 8.64 13.73
C VAL A 68 13.37 9.50 15.01
N HIS A 69 12.55 10.56 15.01
CA HIS A 69 12.39 11.47 16.16
C HIS A 69 10.93 11.68 16.53
N ALA A 70 10.02 10.84 16.02
CA ALA A 70 8.60 10.96 16.26
C ALA A 70 8.24 10.55 17.70
N ALA A 71 7.25 11.19 18.27
CA ALA A 71 6.63 10.71 19.49
C ALA A 71 5.84 9.40 19.19
N PRO A 72 5.67 8.51 20.20
CA PRO A 72 4.89 7.28 20.00
C PRO A 72 3.52 7.50 19.38
N ASP A 73 2.80 8.54 19.82
CA ASP A 73 1.48 8.89 19.30
C ASP A 73 1.51 9.28 17.80
N ASP A 74 2.62 9.85 17.31
CA ASP A 74 2.78 10.19 15.89
C ASP A 74 2.95 8.92 15.05
N VAL A 75 3.69 7.95 15.58
CA VAL A 75 3.88 6.64 14.96
C VAL A 75 2.54 5.90 14.91
N ASP A 76 1.78 5.88 16.00
CA ASP A 76 0.45 5.26 16.05
C ASP A 76 -0.51 5.91 15.05
N ARG A 77 -0.47 7.24 14.89
CA ARG A 77 -1.25 7.94 13.85
C ARG A 77 -0.85 7.54 12.44
N ALA A 78 0.45 7.35 12.19
CA ALA A 78 0.93 6.90 10.89
C ALA A 78 0.45 5.47 10.57
N PHE A 79 0.48 4.56 11.55
CA PHE A 79 -0.09 3.21 11.40
C PHE A 79 -1.60 3.25 11.17
N ALA A 80 -2.34 4.07 11.91
CA ALA A 80 -3.78 4.21 11.72
C ALA A 80 -4.13 4.74 10.32
N ALA A 81 -3.38 5.71 9.80
CA ALA A 81 -3.55 6.22 8.44
C ALA A 81 -3.27 5.16 7.38
N MET A 82 -2.22 4.34 7.56
CA MET A 82 -1.91 3.22 6.68
C MET A 82 -3.04 2.18 6.65
N GLU A 83 -3.54 1.77 7.83
CA GLU A 83 -4.65 0.81 7.92
C GLU A 83 -5.93 1.38 7.31
N ALA A 84 -6.23 2.66 7.52
CA ALA A 84 -7.39 3.32 6.92
C ALA A 84 -7.30 3.33 5.38
N ALA A 85 -6.11 3.56 4.82
CA ALA A 85 -5.88 3.49 3.38
C ALA A 85 -6.08 2.08 2.83
N CYS A 86 -5.53 1.06 3.51
CA CYS A 86 -5.73 -0.34 3.11
C CYS A 86 -7.22 -0.73 3.18
N THR A 87 -7.92 -0.33 4.24
CA THR A 87 -9.36 -0.57 4.39
C THR A 87 -10.17 0.12 3.27
N ALA A 88 -9.82 1.36 2.91
CA ALA A 88 -10.49 2.07 1.82
C ALA A 88 -10.30 1.38 0.46
N ILE A 89 -9.17 0.72 0.25
CA ILE A 89 -8.93 -0.11 -0.94
C ILE A 89 -9.79 -1.37 -0.91
N GLU A 90 -9.84 -2.08 0.22
CA GLU A 90 -10.64 -3.31 0.37
C GLU A 90 -12.14 -3.08 0.27
N GLU A 91 -12.61 -1.93 0.77
CA GLU A 91 -14.02 -1.52 0.72
C GLU A 91 -14.41 -0.87 -0.62
N CYS A 92 -13.44 -0.66 -1.52
CA CYS A 92 -13.71 -0.04 -2.82
C CYS A 92 -14.68 -0.91 -3.63
N PRO A 93 -15.83 -0.38 -4.08
CA PRO A 93 -16.80 -1.16 -4.87
C PRO A 93 -16.31 -1.45 -6.28
N THR A 94 -15.23 -0.81 -6.70
CA THR A 94 -14.61 -0.97 -8.02
C THR A 94 -13.40 -1.89 -7.90
N PRO A 95 -13.22 -2.90 -8.78
CA PRO A 95 -12.05 -3.76 -8.76
C PRO A 95 -10.74 -2.99 -8.76
N VAL A 96 -9.85 -3.34 -7.83
CA VAL A 96 -8.53 -2.72 -7.65
C VAL A 96 -7.44 -3.72 -8.00
N ILE A 97 -6.56 -3.36 -8.90
CA ILE A 97 -5.44 -4.18 -9.36
C ILE A 97 -4.13 -3.55 -8.90
N ALA A 98 -3.33 -4.27 -8.14
CA ALA A 98 -1.95 -3.87 -7.87
C ALA A 98 -1.06 -4.33 -9.04
N GLN A 99 -0.48 -3.39 -9.76
CA GLN A 99 0.58 -3.64 -10.73
C GLN A 99 1.93 -3.53 -10.01
N VAL A 100 2.46 -4.66 -9.57
CA VAL A 100 3.67 -4.73 -8.76
C VAL A 100 4.90 -4.77 -9.67
N ASN A 101 5.45 -3.61 -9.94
CA ASN A 101 6.70 -3.42 -10.66
C ASN A 101 7.86 -3.37 -9.66
N GLY A 102 8.73 -4.38 -9.65
CA GLY A 102 9.87 -4.47 -8.75
C GLY A 102 9.47 -4.77 -7.29
N VAL A 103 9.92 -3.97 -6.32
CA VAL A 103 9.79 -4.28 -4.89
C VAL A 103 8.50 -3.72 -4.30
N ALA A 104 7.78 -4.57 -3.55
CA ALA A 104 6.69 -4.20 -2.64
C ALA A 104 7.06 -4.70 -1.24
N ALA A 105 7.56 -3.82 -0.37
CA ALA A 105 8.09 -4.20 0.94
C ALA A 105 7.32 -3.53 2.10
N GLY A 106 7.25 -4.22 3.24
CA GLY A 106 6.60 -3.69 4.45
C GLY A 106 5.16 -3.25 4.18
N ALA A 107 4.83 -1.99 4.47
CA ALA A 107 3.51 -1.44 4.18
C ALA A 107 3.16 -1.42 2.68
N GLY A 108 4.15 -1.41 1.77
CA GLY A 108 3.94 -1.60 0.34
C GLY A 108 3.44 -3.01 0.00
N CYS A 109 3.92 -4.03 0.72
CA CYS A 109 3.36 -5.38 0.65
C CYS A 109 1.91 -5.40 1.15
N GLN A 110 1.62 -4.76 2.28
CA GLN A 110 0.25 -4.67 2.80
C GLN A 110 -0.71 -4.03 1.78
N LEU A 111 -0.28 -2.93 1.16
CA LEU A 111 -1.06 -2.23 0.15
C LEU A 111 -1.34 -3.12 -1.07
N ALA A 112 -0.32 -3.81 -1.58
CA ALA A 112 -0.50 -4.74 -2.70
C ALA A 112 -1.47 -5.89 -2.36
N LEU A 113 -1.46 -6.36 -1.11
CA LEU A 113 -2.35 -7.42 -0.63
C LEU A 113 -3.77 -6.92 -0.30
N ALA A 114 -3.96 -5.61 -0.08
CA ALA A 114 -5.28 -5.00 0.09
C ALA A 114 -6.05 -4.87 -1.23
N CYS A 115 -5.36 -4.88 -2.37
CA CYS A 115 -5.99 -4.88 -3.70
C CYS A 115 -6.65 -6.23 -4.00
N ASP A 116 -7.68 -6.26 -4.86
CA ASP A 116 -8.36 -7.49 -5.28
C ASP A 116 -7.45 -8.41 -6.06
N LEU A 117 -6.74 -7.87 -7.03
CA LEU A 117 -5.85 -8.61 -7.93
C LEU A 117 -4.42 -8.05 -7.89
N ARG A 118 -3.46 -8.90 -8.22
CA ARG A 118 -2.04 -8.55 -8.30
C ARG A 118 -1.46 -9.06 -9.61
N VAL A 119 -0.81 -8.17 -10.35
CA VAL A 119 -0.02 -8.50 -11.53
C VAL A 119 1.43 -8.15 -11.22
N PHE A 120 2.29 -9.15 -11.25
CA PHE A 120 3.70 -9.01 -10.92
C PHE A 120 4.56 -8.94 -12.18
N ALA A 121 5.55 -8.03 -12.18
CA ALA A 121 6.65 -8.13 -13.13
C ALA A 121 7.50 -9.37 -12.82
N ASP A 122 8.24 -9.89 -13.79
CA ASP A 122 9.02 -11.13 -13.64
C ASP A 122 10.10 -11.05 -12.54
N ASP A 123 10.60 -9.84 -12.27
CA ASP A 123 11.60 -9.55 -11.24
C ASP A 123 10.98 -9.01 -9.95
N ALA A 124 9.66 -8.96 -9.85
CA ALA A 124 8.98 -8.41 -8.69
C ALA A 124 9.27 -9.23 -7.42
N ARG A 125 9.40 -8.51 -6.30
CA ARG A 125 9.60 -9.09 -4.97
C ARG A 125 8.62 -8.50 -4.00
N ILE A 126 7.94 -9.35 -3.26
CA ILE A 126 7.01 -8.95 -2.22
C ILE A 126 7.45 -9.55 -0.89
N GLY A 127 7.36 -8.80 0.18
CA GLY A 127 7.74 -9.31 1.49
C GLY A 127 7.52 -8.35 2.64
N MET A 128 7.56 -8.93 3.85
CA MET A 128 7.32 -8.23 5.10
C MET A 128 8.52 -8.45 6.02
N SER A 129 9.35 -7.43 6.20
CA SER A 129 10.58 -7.54 7.00
C SER A 129 10.48 -6.84 8.36
N ILE A 130 9.25 -6.55 8.83
CA ILE A 130 9.01 -5.74 10.04
C ILE A 130 9.45 -6.43 11.33
N ALA A 131 9.48 -7.78 11.38
CA ALA A 131 9.98 -8.50 12.54
C ALA A 131 11.42 -8.12 12.88
N ARG A 132 12.24 -7.77 11.87
CA ARG A 132 13.62 -7.28 12.07
C ARG A 132 13.67 -5.89 12.72
N LEU A 133 12.58 -5.14 12.64
CA LEU A 133 12.42 -3.82 13.25
C LEU A 133 11.71 -3.89 14.61
N GLY A 134 11.34 -5.10 15.08
CA GLY A 134 10.57 -5.27 16.30
C GLY A 134 9.12 -4.79 16.20
N ILE A 135 8.60 -4.62 14.99
CA ILE A 135 7.24 -4.16 14.74
C ILE A 135 6.32 -5.36 14.57
N LEU A 136 5.17 -5.34 15.24
CA LEU A 136 4.11 -6.33 15.05
C LEU A 136 3.18 -5.90 13.91
N VAL A 137 2.73 -6.88 13.14
CA VAL A 137 1.67 -6.65 12.15
C VAL A 137 0.31 -6.45 12.84
N SER A 138 -0.56 -5.69 12.18
CA SER A 138 -1.94 -5.60 12.61
C SER A 138 -2.66 -6.94 12.46
N PRO A 139 -3.68 -7.22 13.29
CA PRO A 139 -4.53 -8.40 13.12
C PRO A 139 -5.21 -8.46 11.75
N ALA A 140 -5.60 -7.31 11.20
CA ALA A 140 -6.22 -7.21 9.88
C ALA A 140 -5.26 -7.67 8.77
N PHE A 141 -4.00 -7.21 8.80
CA PHE A 141 -3.01 -7.66 7.83
C PHE A 141 -2.66 -9.15 7.99
N ALA A 142 -2.48 -9.64 9.23
CA ALA A 142 -2.20 -11.05 9.47
C ALA A 142 -3.33 -11.95 8.93
N ALA A 143 -4.59 -11.56 9.15
CA ALA A 143 -5.75 -12.27 8.61
C ALA A 143 -5.77 -12.25 7.08
N ARG A 144 -5.57 -11.09 6.45
CA ARG A 144 -5.50 -10.93 5.00
C ARG A 144 -4.41 -11.82 4.39
N LEU A 145 -3.21 -11.77 4.96
CA LEU A 145 -2.10 -12.59 4.49
C LEU A 145 -2.38 -14.08 4.62
N ALA A 146 -2.97 -14.51 5.74
CA ALA A 146 -3.34 -15.91 5.96
C ALA A 146 -4.43 -16.40 4.98
N LEU A 147 -5.40 -15.54 4.64
CA LEU A 147 -6.44 -15.85 3.66
C LEU A 147 -5.88 -15.99 2.24
N LEU A 148 -4.92 -15.15 1.86
CA LEU A 148 -4.34 -15.14 0.50
C LEU A 148 -3.25 -16.19 0.30
N ALA A 149 -2.39 -16.39 1.29
CA ALA A 149 -1.20 -17.23 1.18
C ALA A 149 -1.32 -18.57 1.92
N GLY A 150 -2.34 -18.74 2.73
CA GLY A 150 -2.45 -19.84 3.68
C GLY A 150 -1.57 -19.66 4.92
N HIS A 151 -1.93 -20.35 6.01
CA HIS A 151 -1.28 -20.15 7.32
C HIS A 151 0.23 -20.46 7.35
N GLY A 152 0.68 -21.44 6.54
CA GLY A 152 2.09 -21.83 6.49
C GLY A 152 2.95 -20.68 5.95
N LEU A 153 2.68 -20.27 4.72
CA LEU A 153 3.43 -19.21 4.05
C LEU A 153 3.27 -17.85 4.74
N ALA A 154 2.09 -17.58 5.32
CA ALA A 154 1.88 -16.35 6.08
C ALA A 154 2.86 -16.23 7.26
N ARG A 155 3.13 -17.32 7.98
CA ARG A 155 4.10 -17.33 9.09
C ARG A 155 5.55 -17.18 8.64
N GLU A 156 5.89 -17.62 7.44
CA GLU A 156 7.23 -17.46 6.87
C GLU A 156 7.47 -16.03 6.38
N LEU A 157 6.41 -15.33 5.96
CA LEU A 157 6.49 -13.97 5.45
C LEU A 157 6.48 -12.90 6.56
N LEU A 158 6.02 -13.23 7.77
CA LEU A 158 5.97 -12.35 8.95
C LEU A 158 7.21 -12.49 9.81
#